data_74c309787909b834dc07cd85afdeff00
#
_entry.id   74c309787909b834dc07cd85afdeff00
#
_cell.length_a   1.000
_cell.length_b   1.000
_cell.length_c   1.000
_cell.angle_alpha   90.00
_cell.angle_beta   90.00
_cell.angle_gamma   90.00
#
_symmetry.space_group_name_H-M   'P 1'
#
loop_
_entity.id
_entity.type
_entity.pdbx_description
1 polymer ?
#
loop_
_entity_poly.entity_id
_entity_poly.type
_entity_poly.pdbx_seq_one_letter_code
_entity_poly.pdbx_strand_id
1 'polypeptide(L)'
;MVDEIRAALAAVADPEKAAPMQAYMKSAMPNLGVQKPARLAVLRPVLQRHRLPDRETWEDTVRMLWDGVSYREERYAATDLARHRAYAEWATDPRSLDLYDHLIVAGAWWDHVDEVAIKLVGPLLAAHPDQVAPVLRRWARDPDRWRRRTTVICQIGLRDTTDTALLADCVLANIDDPDFFLRKGIGWALREHVKSDPAWVRAFTTAYRARLSPLSLREATRTLP
;
A
#
# COMPACT_ATOMS: atom_id res chain seq x y z
N MET A 1 -4.72 17.28 -16.91
CA MET A 1 -3.92 16.82 -15.77
C MET A 1 -3.13 15.55 -16.10
N VAL A 2 -3.76 14.46 -16.56
CA VAL A 2 -3.06 13.17 -16.85
C VAL A 2 -1.89 13.34 -17.80
N ASP A 3 -2.13 13.96 -18.99
CA ASP A 3 -1.08 14.16 -19.99
C ASP A 3 0.06 15.06 -19.50
N GLU A 4 -0.26 16.05 -18.65
CA GLU A 4 0.74 16.94 -18.05
C GLU A 4 1.58 16.20 -17.01
N ILE A 5 0.99 15.29 -16.22
CA ILE A 5 1.73 14.41 -15.31
C ILE A 5 2.67 13.51 -16.09
N ARG A 6 2.21 12.87 -17.16
CA ARG A 6 3.02 12.03 -18.04
C ARG A 6 4.18 12.80 -18.67
N ALA A 7 3.90 13.98 -19.21
CA ALA A 7 4.93 14.86 -19.78
C ALA A 7 5.97 15.30 -18.74
N ALA A 8 5.52 15.66 -17.54
CA ALA A 8 6.41 16.06 -16.44
C ALA A 8 7.30 14.90 -15.97
N LEU A 9 6.79 13.68 -15.91
CA LEU A 9 7.59 12.48 -15.61
C LEU A 9 8.61 12.19 -16.72
N ALA A 10 8.19 12.25 -17.97
CA ALA A 10 9.05 12.01 -19.13
C ALA A 10 10.19 13.05 -19.22
N ALA A 11 9.92 14.31 -18.87
CA ALA A 11 10.91 15.40 -18.89
C ALA A 11 12.08 15.21 -17.91
N VAL A 12 11.89 14.38 -16.87
CA VAL A 12 12.92 14.07 -15.85
C VAL A 12 13.34 12.60 -15.89
N ALA A 13 13.08 11.91 -17.00
CA ALA A 13 13.47 10.51 -17.16
C ALA A 13 14.99 10.35 -17.11
N ASP A 14 15.44 9.26 -16.49
CA ASP A 14 16.84 8.93 -16.31
C ASP A 14 17.09 7.49 -16.81
N PRO A 15 17.52 7.33 -18.07
CA PRO A 15 17.73 5.99 -18.67
C PRO A 15 18.78 5.15 -17.91
N GLU A 16 19.77 5.78 -17.25
CA GLU A 16 20.79 5.06 -16.48
C GLU A 16 20.19 4.41 -15.23
N LYS A 17 19.17 5.02 -14.64
CA LYS A 17 18.46 4.49 -13.48
C LYS A 17 17.30 3.55 -13.86
N ALA A 18 16.73 3.70 -15.05
CA ALA A 18 15.56 2.94 -15.48
C ALA A 18 15.79 1.42 -15.48
N ALA A 19 16.88 0.96 -16.12
CA ALA A 19 17.20 -0.46 -16.22
C ALA A 19 17.48 -1.12 -14.84
N PRO A 20 18.31 -0.54 -13.94
CA PRO A 20 18.49 -1.07 -12.59
C PRO A 20 17.18 -1.08 -11.76
N MET A 21 16.33 -0.06 -11.88
CA MET A 21 15.05 -0.01 -11.18
C MET A 21 14.10 -1.12 -11.67
N GLN A 22 14.01 -1.32 -12.97
CA GLN A 22 13.22 -2.40 -13.55
C GLN A 22 13.71 -3.78 -13.12
N ALA A 23 15.02 -4.01 -13.14
CA ALA A 23 15.64 -5.27 -12.70
C ALA A 23 15.37 -5.54 -11.21
N TYR A 24 15.49 -4.53 -10.35
CA TYR A 24 15.16 -4.64 -8.93
C TYR A 24 13.69 -5.01 -8.70
N MET A 25 12.78 -4.38 -9.45
CA MET A 25 11.35 -4.65 -9.38
C MET A 25 10.94 -5.98 -9.99
N LYS A 26 11.80 -6.61 -10.78
CA LYS A 26 11.47 -7.82 -11.56
C LYS A 26 10.17 -7.64 -12.35
N SER A 27 10.00 -6.45 -12.94
CA SER A 27 8.77 -6.03 -13.60
C SER A 27 8.92 -6.11 -15.11
N ALA A 28 7.87 -6.59 -15.80
CA ALA A 28 7.77 -6.48 -17.26
C ALA A 28 7.47 -5.03 -17.70
N MET A 29 6.81 -4.24 -16.82
CA MET A 29 6.52 -2.84 -17.09
C MET A 29 7.81 -2.01 -16.99
N PRO A 30 8.15 -1.20 -18.01
CA PRO A 30 9.36 -0.39 -18.00
C PRO A 30 9.29 0.73 -16.97
N ASN A 31 10.47 1.23 -16.57
CA ASN A 31 10.63 2.40 -15.74
C ASN A 31 11.15 3.58 -16.56
N LEU A 32 10.80 4.80 -16.17
CA LEU A 32 11.45 6.05 -16.64
C LEU A 32 12.76 6.34 -15.89
N GLY A 33 13.02 5.67 -14.78
CA GLY A 33 14.16 5.95 -13.90
C GLY A 33 13.92 7.11 -12.92
N VAL A 34 12.67 7.52 -12.75
CA VAL A 34 12.29 8.67 -11.91
C VAL A 34 12.02 8.23 -10.48
N GLN A 35 13.00 8.47 -9.62
CA GLN A 35 12.89 8.14 -8.19
C GLN A 35 11.86 9.05 -7.47
N LYS A 36 11.39 8.60 -6.30
CA LYS A 36 10.32 9.27 -5.52
C LYS A 36 10.55 10.78 -5.29
N PRO A 37 11.74 11.27 -4.91
CA PRO A 37 11.95 12.72 -4.72
C PRO A 37 11.74 13.53 -6.00
N ALA A 38 12.31 13.09 -7.13
CA ALA A 38 12.15 13.74 -8.42
C ALA A 38 10.69 13.71 -8.90
N ARG A 39 10.01 12.54 -8.76
CA ARG A 39 8.59 12.40 -9.07
C ARG A 39 7.73 13.39 -8.29
N LEU A 40 7.90 13.46 -6.98
CA LEU A 40 7.15 14.41 -6.14
C LEU A 40 7.44 15.87 -6.49
N ALA A 41 8.67 16.21 -6.88
CA ALA A 41 9.05 17.55 -7.30
C ALA A 41 8.30 17.99 -8.56
N VAL A 42 8.20 17.11 -9.58
CA VAL A 42 7.48 17.44 -10.83
C VAL A 42 5.97 17.37 -10.71
N LEU A 43 5.44 16.52 -9.82
CA LEU A 43 3.99 16.44 -9.57
C LEU A 43 3.45 17.65 -8.82
N ARG A 44 4.21 18.20 -7.88
CA ARG A 44 3.77 19.32 -7.04
C ARG A 44 3.18 20.50 -7.85
N PRO A 45 3.85 21.07 -8.86
CA PRO A 45 3.30 22.20 -9.62
C PRO A 45 2.05 21.80 -10.42
N VAL A 46 1.97 20.58 -10.94
CA VAL A 46 0.78 20.11 -11.67
C VAL A 46 -0.42 20.03 -10.73
N LEU A 47 -0.26 19.41 -9.56
CA LEU A 47 -1.31 19.27 -8.55
C LEU A 47 -1.73 20.62 -7.92
N GLN A 48 -0.85 21.62 -7.94
CA GLN A 48 -1.18 22.96 -7.48
C GLN A 48 -2.01 23.76 -8.50
N ARG A 49 -1.72 23.60 -9.79
CA ARG A 49 -2.44 24.30 -10.88
C ARG A 49 -3.82 23.70 -11.14
N HIS A 50 -3.94 22.40 -11.03
CA HIS A 50 -5.17 21.69 -11.33
C HIS A 50 -5.86 21.23 -10.04
N ARG A 51 -7.06 21.76 -9.81
CA ARG A 51 -7.95 21.24 -8.77
C ARG A 51 -9.05 20.44 -9.41
N LEU A 52 -9.18 19.18 -9.00
CA LEU A 52 -10.28 18.33 -9.45
C LEU A 52 -11.57 18.81 -8.76
N PRO A 53 -12.68 18.93 -9.51
CA PRO A 53 -13.88 19.59 -9.01
C PRO A 53 -14.68 18.73 -8.03
N ASP A 54 -14.63 17.41 -8.19
CA ASP A 54 -15.43 16.45 -7.46
C ASP A 54 -14.73 15.08 -7.33
N ARG A 55 -15.34 14.23 -6.50
CA ARG A 55 -14.80 12.88 -6.20
C ARG A 55 -14.78 11.99 -7.44
N GLU A 56 -15.77 12.04 -8.30
CA GLU A 56 -15.86 11.21 -9.50
C GLU A 56 -14.69 11.54 -10.46
N THR A 57 -14.48 12.82 -10.74
CA THR A 57 -13.34 13.28 -11.55
C THR A 57 -11.99 12.89 -10.93
N TRP A 58 -11.87 12.93 -9.59
CA TRP A 58 -10.67 12.47 -8.89
C TRP A 58 -10.44 10.98 -9.07
N GLU A 59 -11.48 10.15 -8.87
CA GLU A 59 -11.39 8.71 -9.04
C GLU A 59 -11.02 8.33 -10.48
N ASP A 60 -11.68 8.94 -11.46
CA ASP A 60 -11.40 8.73 -12.89
C ASP A 60 -9.96 9.12 -13.25
N THR A 61 -9.47 10.25 -12.72
CA THR A 61 -8.09 10.70 -12.95
C THR A 61 -7.07 9.71 -12.38
N VAL A 62 -7.33 9.17 -11.17
CA VAL A 62 -6.50 8.13 -10.56
C VAL A 62 -6.51 6.86 -11.42
N ARG A 63 -7.69 6.40 -11.87
CA ARG A 63 -7.83 5.24 -12.75
C ARG A 63 -7.10 5.43 -14.09
N MET A 64 -7.25 6.58 -14.74
CA MET A 64 -6.55 6.89 -15.99
C MET A 64 -5.02 6.86 -15.84
N LEU A 65 -4.50 7.31 -14.71
CA LEU A 65 -3.06 7.23 -14.39
C LEU A 65 -2.63 5.82 -14.01
N TRP A 66 -3.56 4.94 -13.64
CA TRP A 66 -3.27 3.58 -13.21
C TRP A 66 -3.38 2.57 -14.34
N ASP A 67 -4.45 2.63 -15.11
CA ASP A 67 -4.80 1.60 -16.10
C ASP A 67 -4.15 1.85 -17.48
N GLY A 68 -4.12 3.11 -17.93
CA GLY A 68 -3.58 3.49 -19.22
C GLY A 68 -2.07 3.73 -19.26
N VAL A 69 -1.28 2.95 -18.49
CA VAL A 69 0.14 3.25 -18.25
C VAL A 69 1.09 2.62 -19.25
N SER A 70 2.14 3.39 -19.57
CA SER A 70 3.31 2.90 -20.29
C SER A 70 4.49 2.64 -19.35
N TYR A 71 4.59 3.38 -18.27
CA TYR A 71 5.70 3.32 -17.32
C TYR A 71 5.22 3.17 -15.87
N ARG A 72 6.02 2.50 -15.06
CA ARG A 72 5.71 2.20 -13.67
C ARG A 72 5.49 3.43 -12.81
N GLU A 73 6.23 4.51 -13.08
CA GLU A 73 6.13 5.78 -12.37
C GLU A 73 4.77 6.47 -12.52
N GLU A 74 4.01 6.16 -13.58
CA GLU A 74 2.63 6.68 -13.74
C GLU A 74 1.71 6.12 -12.64
N ARG A 75 1.83 4.83 -12.29
CA ARG A 75 1.11 4.22 -11.16
C ARG A 75 1.52 4.82 -9.82
N TYR A 76 2.80 5.12 -9.64
CA TYR A 76 3.22 5.83 -8.43
C TYR A 76 2.63 7.24 -8.37
N ALA A 77 2.53 7.93 -9.50
CA ALA A 77 1.89 9.24 -9.59
C ALA A 77 0.38 9.15 -9.30
N ALA A 78 -0.30 8.10 -9.76
CA ALA A 78 -1.69 7.83 -9.41
C ALA A 78 -1.89 7.69 -7.89
N THR A 79 -1.01 6.94 -7.22
CA THR A 79 -1.06 6.81 -5.76
C THR A 79 -0.75 8.13 -5.05
N ASP A 80 0.22 8.93 -5.56
CA ASP A 80 0.54 10.24 -5.01
C ASP A 80 -0.62 11.23 -5.18
N LEU A 81 -1.35 11.18 -6.31
CA LEU A 81 -2.58 11.95 -6.52
C LEU A 81 -3.68 11.49 -5.56
N ALA A 82 -3.92 10.17 -5.45
CA ALA A 82 -4.97 9.61 -4.61
C ALA A 82 -4.83 10.05 -3.15
N ARG A 83 -3.60 10.08 -2.60
CA ARG A 83 -3.31 10.49 -1.22
C ARG A 83 -3.04 11.99 -1.04
N HIS A 84 -3.16 12.80 -2.11
CA HIS A 84 -2.85 14.23 -1.99
C HIS A 84 -3.80 14.93 -1.02
N ARG A 85 -3.24 15.76 -0.13
CA ARG A 85 -4.00 16.42 0.96
C ARG A 85 -5.23 17.20 0.53
N ALA A 86 -5.25 17.66 -0.72
CA ALA A 86 -6.42 18.39 -1.26
C ALA A 86 -7.64 17.48 -1.45
N TYR A 87 -7.45 16.18 -1.49
CA TYR A 87 -8.46 15.15 -1.71
C TYR A 87 -8.61 14.21 -0.52
N ALA A 88 -8.11 14.62 0.67
CA ALA A 88 -8.11 13.78 1.86
C ALA A 88 -9.51 13.30 2.25
N GLU A 89 -10.54 14.15 2.10
CA GLU A 89 -11.93 13.82 2.35
C GLU A 89 -12.42 12.69 1.41
N TRP A 90 -12.09 12.77 0.13
CA TRP A 90 -12.44 11.73 -0.84
C TRP A 90 -11.62 10.46 -0.63
N ALA A 91 -10.34 10.61 -0.30
CA ALA A 91 -9.46 9.48 -0.02
C ALA A 91 -9.87 8.69 1.24
N THR A 92 -10.54 9.32 2.18
CA THR A 92 -11.09 8.66 3.38
C THR A 92 -12.60 8.42 3.33
N ASP A 93 -13.25 8.63 2.19
CA ASP A 93 -14.64 8.23 1.98
C ASP A 93 -14.72 6.69 1.84
N PRO A 94 -15.59 5.98 2.57
CA PRO A 94 -15.73 4.52 2.46
C PRO A 94 -15.94 4.00 1.04
N ARG A 95 -16.58 4.77 0.16
CA ARG A 95 -16.76 4.44 -1.26
C ARG A 95 -15.44 4.32 -2.03
N SER A 96 -14.35 4.93 -1.54
CA SER A 96 -13.03 4.82 -2.17
C SER A 96 -12.36 3.47 -1.98
N LEU A 97 -12.93 2.60 -1.14
CA LEU A 97 -12.44 1.23 -0.99
C LEU A 97 -12.52 0.44 -2.30
N ASP A 98 -13.52 0.69 -3.15
CA ASP A 98 -13.65 0.04 -4.46
C ASP A 98 -12.52 0.47 -5.42
N LEU A 99 -12.14 1.76 -5.39
CA LEU A 99 -10.95 2.22 -6.11
C LEU A 99 -9.70 1.52 -5.60
N TYR A 100 -9.51 1.45 -4.27
CA TYR A 100 -8.31 0.84 -3.68
C TYR A 100 -8.22 -0.66 -3.96
N ASP A 101 -9.35 -1.36 -3.96
CA ASP A 101 -9.42 -2.75 -4.39
C ASP A 101 -8.92 -2.92 -5.84
N HIS A 102 -9.40 -2.08 -6.75
CA HIS A 102 -8.94 -2.06 -8.13
C HIS A 102 -7.42 -1.83 -8.23
N LEU A 103 -6.90 -0.82 -7.51
CA LEU A 103 -5.46 -0.53 -7.52
C LEU A 103 -4.63 -1.71 -6.98
N ILE A 104 -5.11 -2.41 -5.96
CA ILE A 104 -4.44 -3.57 -5.36
C ILE A 104 -4.39 -4.73 -6.36
N VAL A 105 -5.55 -5.10 -6.91
CA VAL A 105 -5.67 -6.28 -7.79
C VAL A 105 -5.01 -6.05 -9.15
N ALA A 106 -5.23 -4.88 -9.78
CA ALA A 106 -4.61 -4.54 -11.05
C ALA A 106 -3.11 -4.21 -10.90
N GLY A 107 -2.69 -3.69 -9.74
CA GLY A 107 -1.28 -3.43 -9.42
C GLY A 107 -0.46 -4.68 -9.23
N ALA A 108 -1.01 -5.68 -8.58
CA ALA A 108 -0.52 -7.05 -8.38
C ALA A 108 1.00 -7.18 -8.14
N TRP A 109 1.61 -6.23 -7.45
CA TRP A 109 3.01 -6.24 -7.07
C TRP A 109 3.26 -5.47 -5.77
N TRP A 110 4.22 -5.92 -4.98
CA TRP A 110 4.43 -5.48 -3.61
C TRP A 110 4.57 -3.95 -3.43
N ASP A 111 5.29 -3.27 -4.30
CA ASP A 111 5.54 -1.82 -4.17
C ASP A 111 4.29 -0.96 -4.40
N HIS A 112 3.39 -1.40 -5.30
CA HIS A 112 2.09 -0.78 -5.49
C HIS A 112 1.15 -1.08 -4.33
N VAL A 113 1.04 -2.38 -3.99
CA VAL A 113 0.14 -2.86 -2.94
C VAL A 113 0.49 -2.24 -1.59
N ASP A 114 1.77 -2.15 -1.24
CA ASP A 114 2.20 -1.61 0.04
C ASP A 114 1.88 -0.11 0.18
N GLU A 115 2.09 0.69 -0.87
CA GLU A 115 1.72 2.11 -0.85
C GLU A 115 0.19 2.29 -0.73
N VAL A 116 -0.61 1.51 -1.48
CA VAL A 116 -2.08 1.56 -1.39
C VAL A 116 -2.55 1.10 -0.01
N ALA A 117 -2.05 -0.03 0.48
CA ALA A 117 -2.44 -0.58 1.78
C ALA A 117 -2.16 0.41 2.92
N ILE A 118 -0.92 0.92 3.00
CA ILE A 118 -0.47 1.73 4.14
C ILE A 118 -0.95 3.18 4.03
N LYS A 119 -1.03 3.74 2.82
CA LYS A 119 -1.28 5.18 2.62
C LYS A 119 -2.71 5.52 2.24
N LEU A 120 -3.52 4.55 1.86
CA LEU A 120 -4.91 4.75 1.46
C LEU A 120 -5.86 3.89 2.31
N VAL A 121 -5.69 2.56 2.33
CA VAL A 121 -6.56 1.66 3.11
C VAL A 121 -6.40 1.88 4.62
N GLY A 122 -5.19 2.07 5.12
CA GLY A 122 -4.94 2.33 6.54
C GLY A 122 -5.63 3.60 7.07
N PRO A 123 -5.44 4.77 6.45
CA PRO A 123 -6.19 5.98 6.80
C PRO A 123 -7.70 5.85 6.68
N LEU A 124 -8.20 5.13 5.64
CA LEU A 124 -9.62 4.86 5.48
C LEU A 124 -10.16 3.97 6.62
N LEU A 125 -9.42 2.92 7.00
CA LEU A 125 -9.75 2.08 8.16
C LEU A 125 -9.80 2.91 9.46
N ALA A 126 -8.82 3.78 9.67
CA ALA A 126 -8.77 4.63 10.87
C ALA A 126 -9.95 5.61 10.95
N ALA A 127 -10.42 6.11 9.80
CA ALA A 127 -11.57 7.02 9.72
C ALA A 127 -12.92 6.29 9.87
N HIS A 128 -13.03 5.07 9.35
CA HIS A 128 -14.29 4.32 9.27
C HIS A 128 -14.11 2.84 9.67
N PRO A 129 -13.68 2.54 10.92
CA PRO A 129 -13.36 1.17 11.34
C PRO A 129 -14.56 0.22 11.19
N ASP A 130 -15.76 0.67 11.54
CA ASP A 130 -16.96 -0.18 11.51
C ASP A 130 -17.36 -0.62 10.09
N GLN A 131 -17.02 0.17 9.07
CA GLN A 131 -17.33 -0.14 7.67
C GLN A 131 -16.20 -0.93 7.00
N VAL A 132 -14.95 -0.61 7.31
CA VAL A 132 -13.77 -1.13 6.62
C VAL A 132 -13.26 -2.44 7.24
N ALA A 133 -13.23 -2.57 8.57
CA ALA A 133 -12.71 -3.77 9.22
C ALA A 133 -13.44 -5.07 8.81
N PRO A 134 -14.79 -5.09 8.67
CA PRO A 134 -15.48 -6.28 8.16
C PRO A 134 -15.04 -6.66 6.73
N VAL A 135 -14.76 -5.68 5.86
CA VAL A 135 -14.26 -5.94 4.50
C VAL A 135 -12.87 -6.54 4.55
N LEU A 136 -11.97 -5.98 5.37
CA LEU A 136 -10.62 -6.50 5.54
C LEU A 136 -10.61 -7.94 6.09
N ARG A 137 -11.50 -8.27 7.02
CA ARG A 137 -11.65 -9.67 7.49
C ARG A 137 -12.08 -10.63 6.38
N ARG A 138 -12.93 -10.19 5.42
CA ARG A 138 -13.26 -10.97 4.23
C ARG A 138 -12.06 -11.09 3.29
N TRP A 139 -11.37 -9.97 3.02
CA TRP A 139 -10.18 -9.96 2.16
C TRP A 139 -9.04 -10.81 2.73
N ALA A 140 -8.93 -10.94 4.05
CA ALA A 140 -7.93 -11.81 4.68
C ALA A 140 -8.05 -13.29 4.27
N ARG A 141 -9.18 -13.70 3.70
CA ARG A 141 -9.46 -15.06 3.21
C ARG A 141 -9.73 -15.10 1.71
N ASP A 142 -9.47 -14.02 1.00
CA ASP A 142 -9.70 -13.91 -0.45
C ASP A 142 -8.70 -14.79 -1.21
N PRO A 143 -9.06 -15.38 -2.37
CA PRO A 143 -8.10 -16.07 -3.23
C PRO A 143 -6.98 -15.17 -3.73
N ASP A 144 -7.21 -13.87 -3.91
CA ASP A 144 -6.18 -12.91 -4.29
C ASP A 144 -5.21 -12.62 -3.14
N ARG A 145 -3.93 -12.97 -3.33
CA ARG A 145 -2.88 -12.78 -2.31
C ARG A 145 -2.59 -11.31 -1.99
N TRP A 146 -2.86 -10.39 -2.91
CA TRP A 146 -2.57 -8.97 -2.71
C TRP A 146 -3.64 -8.30 -1.84
N ARG A 147 -4.92 -8.73 -1.96
CA ARG A 147 -5.95 -8.40 -0.98
C ARG A 147 -5.55 -8.90 0.40
N ARG A 148 -5.14 -10.16 0.52
CA ARG A 148 -4.69 -10.74 1.80
C ARG A 148 -3.48 -10.00 2.37
N ARG A 149 -2.48 -9.69 1.53
CA ARG A 149 -1.33 -8.88 1.97
C ARG A 149 -1.76 -7.52 2.48
N THR A 150 -2.65 -6.83 1.78
CA THR A 150 -3.20 -5.54 2.20
C THR A 150 -3.77 -5.60 3.61
N THR A 151 -4.56 -6.63 3.95
CA THR A 151 -5.16 -6.73 5.28
C THR A 151 -4.13 -6.88 6.40
N VAL A 152 -3.02 -7.55 6.11
CA VAL A 152 -1.93 -7.75 7.08
C VAL A 152 -1.15 -6.46 7.32
N ILE A 153 -0.93 -5.63 6.28
CA ILE A 153 0.00 -4.49 6.38
C ILE A 153 -0.68 -3.12 6.45
N CYS A 154 -2.00 -3.01 6.23
CA CYS A 154 -2.66 -1.70 6.13
C CYS A 154 -2.58 -0.88 7.42
N GLN A 155 -2.42 -1.51 8.58
CA GLN A 155 -2.29 -0.82 9.85
C GLN A 155 -0.85 -0.35 10.17
N ILE A 156 0.11 -0.63 9.29
CA ILE A 156 1.49 -0.14 9.47
C ILE A 156 1.49 1.39 9.51
N GLY A 157 2.00 1.94 10.61
CA GLY A 157 2.07 3.38 10.85
C GLY A 157 0.91 3.97 11.66
N LEU A 158 -0.15 3.21 11.95
CA LEU A 158 -1.25 3.66 12.83
C LEU A 158 -0.84 3.71 14.30
N ARG A 159 0.26 3.06 14.69
CA ARG A 159 0.84 3.10 16.05
C ARG A 159 -0.17 2.71 17.13
N ASP A 160 -0.42 3.61 18.07
CA ASP A 160 -1.29 3.38 19.24
C ASP A 160 -2.78 3.24 18.86
N THR A 161 -3.16 3.63 17.63
CA THR A 161 -4.51 3.45 17.11
C THR A 161 -4.69 2.14 16.33
N THR A 162 -3.69 1.24 16.36
CA THR A 162 -3.80 -0.07 15.71
C THR A 162 -4.88 -0.92 16.40
N ASP A 163 -5.86 -1.40 15.62
CA ASP A 163 -6.79 -2.45 16.07
C ASP A 163 -6.04 -3.80 16.09
N THR A 164 -5.57 -4.18 17.28
CA THR A 164 -4.82 -5.41 17.48
C THR A 164 -5.67 -6.67 17.27
N ALA A 165 -6.98 -6.59 17.48
CA ALA A 165 -7.88 -7.71 17.20
C ALA A 165 -7.98 -7.95 15.68
N LEU A 166 -8.17 -6.89 14.89
CA LEU A 166 -8.16 -6.98 13.44
C LEU A 166 -6.79 -7.45 12.90
N LEU A 167 -5.70 -6.93 13.47
CA LEU A 167 -4.35 -7.35 13.09
C LEU A 167 -4.16 -8.86 13.34
N ALA A 168 -4.57 -9.34 14.53
CA ALA A 168 -4.52 -10.76 14.87
C ALA A 168 -5.37 -11.60 13.90
N ASP A 169 -6.62 -11.21 13.63
CA ASP A 169 -7.52 -11.92 12.72
C ASP A 169 -6.92 -12.05 11.31
N CYS A 170 -6.36 -10.96 10.78
CA CYS A 170 -5.75 -10.93 9.45
C CYS A 170 -4.46 -11.76 9.38
N VAL A 171 -3.61 -11.69 10.41
CA VAL A 171 -2.40 -12.51 10.51
C VAL A 171 -2.76 -13.99 10.62
N LEU A 172 -3.69 -14.36 11.51
CA LEU A 172 -4.07 -15.75 11.74
C LEU A 172 -4.75 -16.40 10.53
N ALA A 173 -5.46 -15.62 9.73
CA ALA A 173 -6.03 -16.10 8.47
C ALA A 173 -4.97 -16.48 7.43
N ASN A 174 -3.72 -15.97 7.58
CA ASN A 174 -2.63 -16.12 6.62
C ASN A 174 -1.35 -16.74 7.21
N ILE A 175 -1.37 -17.13 8.48
CA ILE A 175 -0.17 -17.52 9.22
C ILE A 175 0.51 -18.78 8.66
N ASP A 176 -0.28 -19.69 8.09
CA ASP A 176 0.18 -20.97 7.53
C ASP A 176 0.46 -20.90 6.02
N ASP A 177 0.18 -19.76 5.37
CA ASP A 177 0.34 -19.61 3.92
C ASP A 177 1.84 -19.64 3.52
N PRO A 178 2.22 -20.45 2.51
CA PRO A 178 3.61 -20.54 2.05
C PRO A 178 4.09 -19.33 1.23
N ASP A 179 3.21 -18.42 0.83
CA ASP A 179 3.56 -17.27 -0.01
C ASP A 179 4.60 -16.36 0.67
N PHE A 180 5.66 -16.05 -0.07
CA PHE A 180 6.75 -15.21 0.44
C PHE A 180 6.29 -13.82 0.86
N PHE A 181 5.42 -13.20 0.05
CA PHE A 181 4.96 -11.84 0.31
C PHE A 181 4.05 -11.75 1.54
N LEU A 182 3.23 -12.78 1.79
CA LEU A 182 2.42 -12.88 3.00
C LEU A 182 3.30 -13.09 4.23
N ARG A 183 4.21 -14.05 4.20
CA ARG A 183 5.15 -14.29 5.32
C ARG A 183 5.97 -13.06 5.67
N LYS A 184 6.48 -12.36 4.65
CA LYS A 184 7.23 -11.11 4.83
C LYS A 184 6.35 -9.99 5.38
N GLY A 185 5.11 -9.86 4.88
CA GLY A 185 4.11 -8.90 5.35
C GLY A 185 3.77 -9.10 6.82
N ILE A 186 3.50 -10.34 7.23
CA ILE A 186 3.22 -10.71 8.64
C ILE A 186 4.37 -10.26 9.55
N GLY A 187 5.60 -10.64 9.20
CA GLY A 187 6.76 -10.25 10.00
C GLY A 187 6.95 -8.75 10.08
N TRP A 188 6.72 -8.03 8.98
CA TRP A 188 6.84 -6.58 8.93
C TRP A 188 5.75 -5.88 9.77
N ALA A 189 4.50 -6.28 9.62
CA ALA A 189 3.39 -5.69 10.39
C ALA A 189 3.60 -5.85 11.90
N LEU A 190 3.96 -7.05 12.35
CA LEU A 190 4.28 -7.33 13.76
C LEU A 190 5.47 -6.49 14.24
N ARG A 191 6.56 -6.41 13.45
CA ARG A 191 7.73 -5.59 13.79
C ARG A 191 7.40 -4.10 13.91
N GLU A 192 6.57 -3.58 13.01
CA GLU A 192 6.15 -2.17 13.11
C GLU A 192 5.32 -1.92 14.36
N HIS A 193 4.48 -2.88 14.76
CA HIS A 193 3.68 -2.76 15.98
C HIS A 193 4.51 -2.87 17.28
N VAL A 194 5.71 -3.48 17.25
CA VAL A 194 6.66 -3.44 18.38
C VAL A 194 6.93 -2.01 18.86
N LYS A 195 6.89 -1.03 17.96
CA LYS A 195 7.14 0.38 18.28
C LYS A 195 6.06 1.00 19.18
N SER A 196 4.89 0.39 19.26
CA SER A 196 3.75 0.83 20.05
C SER A 196 3.44 -0.11 21.21
N ASP A 197 3.40 -1.41 20.95
CA ASP A 197 3.12 -2.43 21.97
C ASP A 197 4.04 -3.65 21.83
N PRO A 198 5.26 -3.58 22.37
CA PRO A 198 6.19 -4.72 22.37
C PRO A 198 5.70 -5.90 23.21
N ALA A 199 4.86 -5.66 24.24
CA ALA A 199 4.35 -6.71 25.11
C ALA A 199 3.33 -7.57 24.35
N TRP A 200 2.41 -6.94 23.61
CA TRP A 200 1.45 -7.63 22.78
C TRP A 200 2.15 -8.48 21.69
N VAL A 201 3.13 -7.89 20.99
CA VAL A 201 3.87 -8.62 19.96
C VAL A 201 4.63 -9.82 20.54
N ARG A 202 5.23 -9.69 21.71
CA ARG A 202 5.90 -10.79 22.42
C ARG A 202 4.91 -11.90 22.78
N ALA A 203 3.75 -11.54 23.36
CA ALA A 203 2.70 -12.50 23.68
C ALA A 203 2.17 -13.22 22.44
N PHE A 204 1.87 -12.47 21.36
CA PHE A 204 1.40 -13.03 20.09
C PHE A 204 2.42 -13.98 19.46
N THR A 205 3.69 -13.58 19.34
CA THR A 205 4.73 -14.40 18.73
C THR A 205 5.05 -15.62 19.57
N THR A 206 4.90 -15.58 20.89
CA THR A 206 5.04 -16.73 21.78
C THR A 206 3.88 -17.70 21.60
N ALA A 207 2.64 -17.21 21.63
CA ALA A 207 1.44 -18.04 21.50
C ALA A 207 1.37 -18.78 20.15
N TYR A 208 1.81 -18.11 19.06
CA TYR A 208 1.73 -18.66 17.71
C TYR A 208 3.09 -19.09 17.12
N ARG A 209 4.10 -19.30 17.99
CA ARG A 209 5.47 -19.64 17.57
C ARG A 209 5.55 -20.83 16.63
N ALA A 210 4.78 -21.87 16.89
CA ALA A 210 4.79 -23.11 16.09
C ALA A 210 4.18 -22.95 14.68
N ARG A 211 3.31 -21.94 14.50
CA ARG A 211 2.64 -21.67 13.23
C ARG A 211 3.34 -20.57 12.42
N LEU A 212 3.97 -19.62 13.08
CA LEU A 212 4.71 -18.55 12.40
C LEU A 212 5.86 -19.14 11.59
N SER A 213 5.94 -18.76 10.31
CA SER A 213 7.08 -19.14 9.49
C SER A 213 8.39 -18.62 10.10
N PRO A 214 9.54 -19.31 9.89
CA PRO A 214 10.84 -18.80 10.36
C PRO A 214 11.14 -17.38 9.87
N LEU A 215 10.70 -17.02 8.66
CA LEU A 215 10.83 -15.68 8.11
C LEU A 215 9.98 -14.67 8.90
N SER A 216 8.69 -14.97 9.10
CA SER A 216 7.78 -14.09 9.84
C SER A 216 8.25 -13.88 11.27
N LEU A 217 8.65 -14.95 11.95
CA LEU A 217 9.11 -14.88 13.34
C LEU A 217 10.38 -14.02 13.45
N ARG A 218 11.39 -14.27 12.62
CA ARG A 218 12.64 -13.50 12.62
C ARG A 218 12.41 -12.01 12.36
N GLU A 219 11.54 -11.67 11.40
CA GLU A 219 11.20 -10.29 11.12
C GLU A 219 10.42 -9.63 12.27
N ALA A 220 9.43 -10.31 12.82
CA ALA A 220 8.60 -9.79 13.91
C ALA A 220 9.41 -9.51 15.18
N THR A 221 10.39 -10.39 15.49
CA THR A 221 11.16 -10.27 16.73
C THR A 221 12.44 -9.46 16.60
N ARG A 222 12.76 -8.98 15.39
CA ARG A 222 14.03 -8.29 15.10
C ARG A 222 14.32 -7.07 15.98
N THR A 223 13.28 -6.37 16.42
CA THR A 223 13.39 -5.15 17.22
C THR A 223 12.73 -5.27 18.59
N LEU A 224 12.31 -6.48 18.98
CA LEU A 224 11.81 -6.74 20.33
C LEU A 224 12.95 -6.54 21.34
N PRO A 225 12.69 -5.74 22.42
CA PRO A 225 13.66 -5.55 23.49
C PRO A 225 13.84 -6.83 24.34
#